data_ee0b7b0bed49c30a979d3fa7e20833ed
#
_entry.id   ee0b7b0bed49c30a979d3fa7e20833ed
#
_cell.length_a   1.000
_cell.length_b   1.000
_cell.length_c   1.000
_cell.angle_alpha   90.00
_cell.angle_beta   90.00
_cell.angle_gamma   90.00
#
_symmetry.space_group_name_H-M   'P 1'
#
loop_
_entity.id
_entity.type
_entity.pdbx_description
1 polymer ?
#
loop_
_entity_poly.entity_id
_entity_poly.type
_entity_poly.pdbx_seq_one_letter_code
_entity_poly.pdbx_strand_id
1 'polypeptide(L)'
;MPVNAKIAIIAALPREIAGLVGGTKADAALVKDGVWLYRVEGAVVVAAGMGAVRAAVAVEAAGAVELLISTGLAGGCAPGVKVGSVMEAGVVVDVASGERFAAGQSGGVTLATAGAIASVAEKARLAASLGASLVDMEAATVARLALARGVGFRAIKGVSDGYDFELSALREFQGERGSFRTGRFAAYTAVRPWTWGKAIELGRGSAKALAALEGVLMGVVAES
;
A
#
# COMPACT_ATOMS: atom_id res chain seq x y z
N MET A 1 2.02 29.00 8.04
CA MET A 1 2.19 29.01 6.57
C MET A 1 1.90 27.61 6.08
N PRO A 2 1.15 27.41 5.00
CA PRO A 2 1.03 26.07 4.45
C PRO A 2 2.44 25.61 4.03
N VAL A 3 2.91 24.51 4.59
CA VAL A 3 4.12 23.84 4.11
C VAL A 3 3.80 23.41 2.70
N ASN A 4 4.48 23.97 1.72
CA ASN A 4 4.32 23.59 0.32
C ASN A 4 5.05 22.25 0.15
N ALA A 5 4.38 21.16 0.55
CA ALA A 5 4.97 19.84 0.47
C ALA A 5 5.04 19.44 -1.00
N LYS A 6 6.23 19.09 -1.48
CA LYS A 6 6.41 18.62 -2.86
C LYS A 6 5.94 17.19 -3.07
N ILE A 7 5.95 16.39 -2.00
CA ILE A 7 5.65 14.95 -2.05
C ILE A 7 4.38 14.64 -1.26
N ALA A 8 3.53 13.77 -1.81
CA ALA A 8 2.49 13.09 -1.05
C ALA A 8 2.73 11.57 -1.02
N ILE A 9 2.71 11.01 0.17
CA ILE A 9 2.84 9.57 0.42
C ILE A 9 1.44 9.04 0.73
N ILE A 10 0.95 8.14 -0.12
CA ILE A 10 -0.40 7.58 -0.10
C ILE A 10 -0.34 6.12 0.33
N ALA A 11 -0.96 5.82 1.46
CA ALA A 11 -1.08 4.47 2.03
C ALA A 11 -2.54 4.06 2.22
N ALA A 12 -2.79 2.78 2.42
CA ALA A 12 -4.12 2.28 2.73
C ALA A 12 -4.44 2.45 4.22
N LEU A 13 -3.57 2.00 5.10
CA LEU A 13 -3.84 1.92 6.54
C LEU A 13 -2.87 2.79 7.36
N PRO A 14 -3.36 3.44 8.45
CA PRO A 14 -2.50 4.27 9.30
C PRO A 14 -1.28 3.54 9.87
N ARG A 15 -1.38 2.23 10.11
CA ARG A 15 -0.26 1.42 10.59
C ARG A 15 0.90 1.30 9.59
N GLU A 16 0.62 1.51 8.30
CA GLU A 16 1.64 1.42 7.24
C GLU A 16 2.55 2.65 7.18
N ILE A 17 2.12 3.74 7.80
CA ILE A 17 2.83 5.01 7.83
C ILE A 17 3.18 5.45 9.26
N ALA A 18 2.88 4.61 10.27
CA ALA A 18 3.00 4.98 11.68
C ALA A 18 4.43 5.42 12.07
N GLY A 19 5.45 4.73 11.60
CA GLY A 19 6.84 5.10 11.85
C GLY A 19 7.23 6.41 11.16
N LEU A 20 6.79 6.61 9.92
CA LEU A 20 7.09 7.81 9.15
C LEU A 20 6.50 9.09 9.75
N VAL A 21 5.30 9.00 10.33
CA VAL A 21 4.63 10.18 10.93
C VAL A 21 5.06 10.45 12.38
N GLY A 22 5.67 9.46 13.03
CA GLY A 22 6.16 9.59 14.41
C GLY A 22 5.07 10.08 15.36
N GLY A 23 5.40 11.12 16.15
CA GLY A 23 4.47 11.76 17.09
C GLY A 23 3.55 12.82 16.47
N THR A 24 3.57 13.01 15.14
CA THR A 24 2.73 13.99 14.45
C THR A 24 1.26 13.64 14.59
N LYS A 25 0.41 14.62 14.88
CA LYS A 25 -1.04 14.43 14.98
C LYS A 25 -1.69 14.52 13.60
N ALA A 26 -2.63 13.60 13.34
CA ALA A 26 -3.48 13.67 12.16
C ALA A 26 -4.39 14.90 12.20
N ASP A 27 -4.80 15.38 11.01
CA ASP A 27 -5.82 16.41 10.88
C ASP A 27 -7.16 15.90 11.42
N ALA A 28 -7.58 16.45 12.57
CA ALA A 28 -8.78 16.00 13.28
C ALA A 28 -10.08 16.19 12.47
N ALA A 29 -10.11 17.13 11.54
CA ALA A 29 -11.29 17.37 10.70
C ALA A 29 -11.53 16.22 9.71
N LEU A 30 -10.48 15.55 9.27
CA LEU A 30 -10.53 14.47 8.28
C LEU A 30 -10.65 13.07 8.89
N VAL A 31 -10.20 12.90 10.14
CA VAL A 31 -10.23 11.58 10.82
C VAL A 31 -11.63 10.99 10.92
N LYS A 32 -12.65 11.82 11.18
CA LYS A 32 -14.06 11.40 11.24
C LYS A 32 -14.58 10.80 9.93
N ASP A 33 -13.98 11.18 8.80
CA ASP A 33 -14.30 10.66 7.47
C ASP A 33 -13.41 9.47 7.08
N GLY A 34 -12.60 8.98 8.04
CA GLY A 34 -11.67 7.87 7.84
C GLY A 34 -10.47 8.23 6.96
N VAL A 35 -10.04 9.49 7.03
CA VAL A 35 -8.82 9.99 6.37
C VAL A 35 -7.86 10.48 7.43
N TRP A 36 -6.68 9.86 7.49
CA TRP A 36 -5.58 10.24 8.37
C TRP A 36 -4.54 10.99 7.54
N LEU A 37 -4.57 12.31 7.63
CA LEU A 37 -3.63 13.19 6.97
C LEU A 37 -2.65 13.78 7.98
N TYR A 38 -1.38 13.65 7.68
CA TYR A 38 -0.28 14.15 8.49
C TYR A 38 0.60 15.07 7.63
N ARG A 39 1.06 16.16 8.23
CA ARG A 39 2.03 17.05 7.61
C ARG A 39 3.35 16.86 8.32
N VAL A 40 4.30 16.25 7.65
CA VAL A 40 5.69 16.09 8.11
C VAL A 40 6.60 17.01 7.33
N GLU A 41 7.84 17.19 7.77
CA GLU A 41 8.81 17.97 7.02
C GLU A 41 8.99 17.36 5.62
N GLY A 42 8.86 18.20 4.58
CA GLY A 42 9.00 17.80 3.18
C GLY A 42 7.83 17.04 2.55
N ALA A 43 6.88 16.48 3.33
CA ALA A 43 5.83 15.65 2.77
C ALA A 43 4.45 15.80 3.44
N VAL A 44 3.41 15.47 2.66
CA VAL A 44 2.07 15.13 3.18
C VAL A 44 1.93 13.62 3.15
N VAL A 45 1.52 13.01 4.27
CA VAL A 45 1.34 11.57 4.40
C VAL A 45 -0.13 11.29 4.66
N VAL A 46 -0.76 10.45 3.82
CA VAL A 46 -2.20 10.20 3.90
C VAL A 46 -2.50 8.71 3.89
N ALA A 47 -3.34 8.27 4.84
CA ALA A 47 -3.96 6.96 4.81
C ALA A 47 -5.48 7.12 4.85
N ALA A 48 -6.20 6.44 3.95
CA ALA A 48 -7.64 6.63 3.85
C ALA A 48 -8.46 5.33 3.78
N GLY A 49 -7.84 4.18 3.77
CA GLY A 49 -8.46 2.86 3.62
C GLY A 49 -8.01 2.14 2.37
N MET A 50 -8.33 0.85 2.28
CA MET A 50 -7.96 -0.04 1.18
C MET A 50 -8.83 0.17 -0.07
N GLY A 51 -8.24 -0.07 -1.24
CA GLY A 51 -8.89 -0.12 -2.53
C GLY A 51 -8.97 1.21 -3.28
N ALA A 52 -9.35 1.14 -4.55
CA ALA A 52 -9.31 2.23 -5.52
C ALA A 52 -10.02 3.52 -5.06
N VAL A 53 -11.25 3.39 -4.54
CA VAL A 53 -12.04 4.56 -4.10
C VAL A 53 -11.33 5.29 -2.96
N ARG A 54 -10.76 4.55 -2.01
CA ARG A 54 -10.09 5.16 -0.86
C ARG A 54 -8.73 5.74 -1.23
N ALA A 55 -8.01 5.12 -2.15
CA ALA A 55 -6.80 5.68 -2.73
C ALA A 55 -7.08 7.03 -3.42
N ALA A 56 -8.18 7.15 -4.16
CA ALA A 56 -8.59 8.42 -4.78
C ALA A 56 -8.89 9.49 -3.73
N VAL A 57 -9.61 9.14 -2.65
CA VAL A 57 -9.88 10.06 -1.53
C VAL A 57 -8.56 10.52 -0.87
N ALA A 58 -7.58 9.62 -0.69
CA ALA A 58 -6.29 9.98 -0.12
C ALA A 58 -5.51 10.96 -1.01
N VAL A 59 -5.49 10.71 -2.33
CA VAL A 59 -4.83 11.61 -3.29
C VAL A 59 -5.51 12.98 -3.33
N GLU A 60 -6.84 13.04 -3.23
CA GLU A 60 -7.57 14.32 -3.17
C GLU A 60 -7.26 15.09 -1.89
N ALA A 61 -7.24 14.41 -0.75
CA ALA A 61 -6.91 15.00 0.54
C ALA A 61 -5.47 15.54 0.60
N ALA A 62 -4.54 14.92 -0.12
CA ALA A 62 -3.15 15.35 -0.17
C ALA A 62 -2.97 16.74 -0.82
N GLY A 63 -3.88 17.16 -1.70
CA GLY A 63 -3.83 18.44 -2.39
C GLY A 63 -2.83 18.47 -3.54
N ALA A 64 -2.32 19.67 -3.83
CA ALA A 64 -1.36 19.88 -4.91
C ALA A 64 0.06 19.50 -4.46
N VAL A 65 0.72 18.63 -5.22
CA VAL A 65 2.09 18.16 -5.01
C VAL A 65 2.77 17.92 -6.35
N GLU A 66 4.09 17.75 -6.36
CA GLU A 66 4.88 17.46 -7.56
C GLU A 66 5.07 15.93 -7.77
N LEU A 67 4.97 15.14 -6.69
CA LEU A 67 5.18 13.69 -6.70
C LEU A 67 4.14 12.98 -5.82
N LEU A 68 3.48 11.96 -6.37
CA LEU A 68 2.65 11.01 -5.64
C LEU A 68 3.39 9.68 -5.46
N ILE A 69 3.48 9.21 -4.22
CA ILE A 69 4.09 7.91 -3.88
C ILE A 69 3.00 6.99 -3.34
N SER A 70 2.67 5.93 -4.07
CA SER A 70 1.86 4.84 -3.53
C SER A 70 2.73 3.93 -2.67
N THR A 71 2.37 3.76 -1.41
CA THR A 71 3.13 2.94 -0.46
C THR A 71 2.24 1.93 0.27
N GLY A 72 2.80 1.22 1.25
CA GLY A 72 2.11 0.22 2.06
C GLY A 72 2.52 -1.21 1.72
N LEU A 73 1.72 -2.17 2.17
CA LEU A 73 1.99 -3.60 2.00
C LEU A 73 1.50 -4.12 0.65
N ALA A 74 2.23 -5.08 0.10
CA ALA A 74 1.86 -5.82 -1.10
C ALA A 74 2.16 -7.32 -0.92
N GLY A 75 1.38 -8.18 -1.56
CA GLY A 75 1.65 -9.61 -1.65
C GLY A 75 2.65 -9.92 -2.75
N GLY A 76 3.57 -10.86 -2.48
CA GLY A 76 4.46 -11.41 -3.50
C GLY A 76 3.73 -12.35 -4.45
N CYS A 77 4.00 -12.25 -5.76
CA CYS A 77 3.40 -13.11 -6.80
C CYS A 77 4.38 -14.14 -7.39
N ALA A 78 5.68 -13.94 -7.20
CA ALA A 78 6.73 -14.79 -7.78
C ALA A 78 7.63 -15.43 -6.71
N PRO A 79 8.17 -16.65 -6.93
CA PRO A 79 9.01 -17.38 -5.96
C PRO A 79 10.25 -16.62 -5.47
N GLY A 80 10.81 -15.69 -6.26
CA GLY A 80 11.99 -14.90 -5.90
C GLY A 80 11.70 -13.72 -4.99
N VAL A 81 10.45 -13.39 -4.72
CA VAL A 81 10.05 -12.24 -3.89
C VAL A 81 10.15 -12.59 -2.41
N LYS A 82 11.00 -11.87 -1.67
CA LYS A 82 11.26 -12.15 -0.25
C LYS A 82 10.31 -11.38 0.65
N VAL A 83 9.61 -12.08 1.54
CA VAL A 83 8.79 -11.47 2.60
C VAL A 83 9.66 -10.60 3.51
N GLY A 84 9.18 -9.39 3.81
CA GLY A 84 9.90 -8.41 4.61
C GLY A 84 10.88 -7.54 3.83
N SER A 85 11.02 -7.71 2.50
CA SER A 85 11.77 -6.78 1.66
C SER A 85 10.92 -5.60 1.22
N VAL A 86 11.59 -4.56 0.72
CA VAL A 86 10.98 -3.42 0.03
C VAL A 86 11.31 -3.50 -1.44
N MET A 87 10.34 -3.26 -2.28
CA MET A 87 10.50 -3.24 -3.73
C MET A 87 9.84 -2.00 -4.34
N GLU A 88 10.49 -1.43 -5.32
CA GLU A 88 9.93 -0.33 -6.12
C GLU A 88 9.47 -0.86 -7.47
N ALA A 89 8.28 -0.45 -7.89
CA ALA A 89 7.75 -0.81 -9.18
C ALA A 89 8.36 0.05 -10.30
N GLY A 90 8.71 -0.58 -11.41
CA GLY A 90 9.00 0.11 -12.67
C GLY A 90 7.73 0.29 -13.51
N VAL A 91 6.77 -0.64 -13.35
CA VAL A 91 5.46 -0.60 -14.02
C VAL A 91 4.38 -1.02 -13.04
N VAL A 92 3.28 -0.26 -13.01
CA VAL A 92 2.04 -0.63 -12.33
C VAL A 92 0.99 -0.99 -13.38
N VAL A 93 0.30 -2.12 -13.18
CA VAL A 93 -0.74 -2.62 -14.09
C VAL A 93 -2.07 -2.68 -13.35
N ASP A 94 -3.07 -1.99 -13.85
CA ASP A 94 -4.46 -2.14 -13.38
C ASP A 94 -5.05 -3.43 -13.95
N VAL A 95 -5.34 -4.39 -13.08
CA VAL A 95 -5.85 -5.72 -13.49
C VAL A 95 -7.23 -5.62 -14.14
N ALA A 96 -8.05 -4.65 -13.73
CA ALA A 96 -9.42 -4.51 -14.23
C ALA A 96 -9.48 -3.90 -15.63
N SER A 97 -8.66 -2.87 -15.91
CA SER A 97 -8.66 -2.17 -17.21
C SER A 97 -7.55 -2.64 -18.14
N GLY A 98 -6.50 -3.26 -17.64
CA GLY A 98 -5.29 -3.58 -18.38
C GLY A 98 -4.34 -2.38 -18.58
N GLU A 99 -4.68 -1.19 -18.08
CA GLU A 99 -3.83 -0.01 -18.20
C GLU A 99 -2.48 -0.22 -17.49
N ARG A 100 -1.44 0.35 -18.09
CA ARG A 100 -0.06 0.26 -17.59
C ARG A 100 0.49 1.65 -17.36
N PHE A 101 1.06 1.85 -16.18
CA PHE A 101 1.63 3.12 -15.76
C PHE A 101 3.12 2.95 -15.47
N ALA A 102 3.96 3.77 -16.07
CA ALA A 102 5.36 3.85 -15.68
C ALA A 102 5.47 4.39 -14.25
N ALA A 103 6.33 3.80 -13.44
CA ALA A 103 6.53 4.18 -12.05
C ALA A 103 8.03 4.36 -11.77
N GLY A 104 8.44 5.56 -11.39
CA GLY A 104 9.76 5.89 -10.87
C GLY A 104 10.95 5.44 -11.72
N GLN A 105 11.53 4.31 -11.36
CA GLN A 105 12.82 3.88 -11.91
C GLN A 105 12.66 2.87 -13.04
N SER A 106 13.45 3.05 -14.09
CA SER A 106 13.64 2.03 -15.12
C SER A 106 14.31 0.79 -14.48
N GLY A 107 13.72 -0.39 -14.69
CA GLY A 107 14.25 -1.64 -14.15
C GLY A 107 13.61 -2.12 -12.85
N GLY A 108 12.62 -1.41 -12.32
CA GLY A 108 11.81 -1.89 -11.19
C GLY A 108 10.88 -3.05 -11.56
N VAL A 109 10.25 -3.64 -10.55
CA VAL A 109 9.36 -4.80 -10.74
C VAL A 109 8.00 -4.41 -11.33
N THR A 110 7.26 -5.39 -11.85
CA THR A 110 5.84 -5.21 -12.20
C THR A 110 4.98 -5.39 -10.96
N LEU A 111 4.17 -4.37 -10.64
CA LEU A 111 3.15 -4.37 -9.59
C LEU A 111 1.76 -4.45 -10.24
N ALA A 112 1.00 -5.48 -9.94
CA ALA A 112 -0.40 -5.60 -10.34
C ALA A 112 -1.31 -4.99 -9.28
N THR A 113 -2.24 -4.11 -9.66
CA THR A 113 -3.27 -3.59 -8.75
C THR A 113 -4.58 -4.34 -9.00
N ALA A 114 -5.02 -5.12 -8.01
CA ALA A 114 -6.24 -5.92 -8.05
C ALA A 114 -7.38 -5.26 -7.27
N GLY A 115 -8.63 -5.58 -7.62
CA GLY A 115 -9.82 -5.05 -6.94
C GLY A 115 -10.09 -5.67 -5.56
N ALA A 116 -9.38 -6.74 -5.18
CA ALA A 116 -9.54 -7.45 -3.91
C ALA A 116 -8.23 -8.13 -3.50
N ILE A 117 -8.14 -8.56 -2.24
CA ILE A 117 -7.01 -9.36 -1.73
C ILE A 117 -6.83 -10.60 -2.60
N ALA A 118 -5.65 -10.80 -3.17
CA ALA A 118 -5.35 -11.89 -4.08
C ALA A 118 -5.21 -13.23 -3.34
N SER A 119 -5.85 -14.28 -3.86
CA SER A 119 -5.59 -15.68 -3.47
C SER A 119 -4.28 -16.18 -4.08
N VAL A 120 -3.78 -17.33 -3.63
CA VAL A 120 -2.62 -18.01 -4.23
C VAL A 120 -2.83 -18.23 -5.74
N ALA A 121 -4.02 -18.69 -6.15
CA ALA A 121 -4.35 -18.90 -7.57
C ALA A 121 -4.32 -17.58 -8.36
N GLU A 122 -4.82 -16.49 -7.77
CA GLU A 122 -4.79 -15.17 -8.40
C GLU A 122 -3.36 -14.64 -8.54
N LYS A 123 -2.53 -14.76 -7.49
CA LYS A 123 -1.11 -14.39 -7.55
C LYS A 123 -0.38 -15.13 -8.67
N ALA A 124 -0.59 -16.46 -8.77
CA ALA A 124 0.01 -17.28 -9.83
C ALA A 124 -0.45 -16.83 -11.23
N ARG A 125 -1.75 -16.52 -11.39
CA ARG A 125 -2.31 -15.98 -12.64
C ARG A 125 -1.68 -14.65 -13.01
N LEU A 126 -1.55 -13.72 -12.06
CA LEU A 126 -0.95 -12.41 -12.28
C LEU A 126 0.54 -12.51 -12.65
N ALA A 127 1.28 -13.39 -11.99
CA ALA A 127 2.67 -13.67 -12.34
C ALA A 127 2.80 -14.21 -13.78
N ALA A 128 1.97 -15.20 -14.14
CA ALA A 128 2.03 -15.83 -15.46
C ALA A 128 1.57 -14.89 -16.59
N SER A 129 0.49 -14.11 -16.40
CA SER A 129 -0.12 -13.31 -17.45
C SER A 129 0.48 -11.91 -17.60
N LEU A 130 0.96 -11.31 -16.52
CA LEU A 130 1.44 -9.93 -16.50
C LEU A 130 2.93 -9.81 -16.15
N GLY A 131 3.61 -10.90 -15.76
CA GLY A 131 4.94 -10.86 -15.20
C GLY A 131 4.98 -10.16 -13.84
N ALA A 132 3.84 -10.15 -13.10
CA ALA A 132 3.76 -9.44 -11.84
C ALA A 132 4.63 -10.10 -10.76
N SER A 133 5.47 -9.30 -10.13
CA SER A 133 6.22 -9.69 -8.94
C SER A 133 5.42 -9.41 -7.66
N LEU A 134 4.59 -8.39 -7.69
CA LEU A 134 3.81 -7.91 -6.55
C LEU A 134 2.34 -7.70 -6.92
N VAL A 135 1.46 -7.73 -5.92
CA VAL A 135 0.06 -7.34 -6.04
C VAL A 135 -0.37 -6.47 -4.86
N ASP A 136 -1.08 -5.38 -5.17
CA ASP A 136 -1.72 -4.47 -4.22
C ASP A 136 -3.17 -4.15 -4.63
N MET A 137 -3.77 -3.12 -4.02
CA MET A 137 -5.15 -2.70 -4.31
C MET A 137 -5.29 -1.20 -4.62
N GLU A 138 -4.21 -0.42 -4.64
CA GLU A 138 -4.24 1.05 -4.66
C GLU A 138 -3.38 1.69 -5.75
N ALA A 139 -2.23 1.12 -6.08
CA ALA A 139 -1.19 1.80 -6.85
C ALA A 139 -1.64 2.28 -8.23
N ALA A 140 -2.46 1.53 -8.95
CA ALA A 140 -2.95 1.95 -10.26
C ALA A 140 -3.87 3.19 -10.18
N THR A 141 -4.65 3.31 -9.10
CA THR A 141 -5.48 4.50 -8.89
C THR A 141 -4.62 5.73 -8.61
N VAL A 142 -3.60 5.60 -7.77
CA VAL A 142 -2.65 6.69 -7.50
C VAL A 142 -1.90 7.08 -8.77
N ALA A 143 -1.44 6.09 -9.56
CA ALA A 143 -0.76 6.32 -10.83
C ALA A 143 -1.63 7.07 -11.85
N ARG A 144 -2.89 6.65 -12.01
CA ARG A 144 -3.86 7.29 -12.90
C ARG A 144 -4.10 8.75 -12.52
N LEU A 145 -4.23 9.03 -11.22
CA LEU A 145 -4.44 10.38 -10.73
C LEU A 145 -3.17 11.24 -10.84
N ALA A 146 -1.98 10.66 -10.66
CA ALA A 146 -0.72 11.34 -10.91
C ALA A 146 -0.61 11.77 -12.40
N LEU A 147 -0.89 10.84 -13.31
CA LEU A 147 -0.93 11.10 -14.75
C LEU A 147 -1.93 12.20 -15.11
N ALA A 148 -3.14 12.12 -14.57
CA ALA A 148 -4.19 13.12 -14.82
C ALA A 148 -3.82 14.52 -14.30
N ARG A 149 -3.02 14.60 -13.24
CA ARG A 149 -2.52 15.85 -12.67
C ARG A 149 -1.21 16.35 -13.29
N GLY A 150 -0.57 15.55 -14.15
CA GLY A 150 0.74 15.86 -14.72
C GLY A 150 1.87 15.88 -13.71
N VAL A 151 1.78 15.10 -12.62
CA VAL A 151 2.80 15.02 -11.57
C VAL A 151 3.55 13.69 -11.60
N GLY A 152 4.71 13.64 -10.95
CA GLY A 152 5.51 12.42 -10.83
C GLY A 152 4.76 11.32 -10.07
N PHE A 153 5.12 10.06 -10.35
CA PHE A 153 4.57 8.90 -9.67
C PHE A 153 5.65 7.86 -9.33
N ARG A 154 5.58 7.33 -8.11
CA ARG A 154 6.38 6.17 -7.66
C ARG A 154 5.47 5.20 -6.90
N ALA A 155 5.82 3.91 -6.93
CA ALA A 155 5.17 2.88 -6.12
C ALA A 155 6.23 2.09 -5.37
N ILE A 156 6.27 2.23 -4.04
CA ILE A 156 7.25 1.62 -3.14
C ILE A 156 6.49 0.76 -2.13
N LYS A 157 6.68 -0.56 -2.18
CA LYS A 157 5.89 -1.51 -1.42
C LYS A 157 6.74 -2.42 -0.54
N GLY A 158 6.25 -2.66 0.69
CA GLY A 158 6.78 -3.70 1.57
C GLY A 158 6.09 -5.04 1.32
N VAL A 159 6.85 -6.11 1.19
CA VAL A 159 6.30 -7.44 0.92
C VAL A 159 5.82 -8.10 2.21
N SER A 160 4.50 -8.24 2.38
CA SER A 160 3.88 -8.81 3.59
C SER A 160 3.84 -10.33 3.61
N ASP A 161 3.67 -10.94 2.44
CA ASP A 161 3.40 -12.37 2.26
C ASP A 161 3.92 -12.89 0.93
N GLY A 162 4.23 -14.18 0.87
CA GLY A 162 4.76 -14.85 -0.31
C GLY A 162 3.69 -15.24 -1.33
N TYR A 163 4.17 -15.71 -2.48
CA TYR A 163 3.34 -16.15 -3.61
C TYR A 163 2.44 -17.36 -3.26
N ASP A 164 2.85 -18.16 -2.30
CA ASP A 164 2.20 -19.38 -1.82
C ASP A 164 1.36 -19.17 -0.54
N PHE A 165 1.30 -17.94 -0.03
CA PHE A 165 0.57 -17.62 1.18
C PHE A 165 -0.89 -17.23 0.88
N GLU A 166 -1.85 -18.02 1.42
CA GLU A 166 -3.27 -17.80 1.16
C GLU A 166 -3.91 -16.78 2.10
N LEU A 167 -4.42 -15.70 1.52
CA LEU A 167 -5.03 -14.56 2.22
C LEU A 167 -6.50 -14.33 1.90
N SER A 168 -7.13 -15.15 1.04
CA SER A 168 -8.52 -14.92 0.60
C SER A 168 -9.53 -14.85 1.76
N ALA A 169 -9.29 -15.59 2.84
CA ALA A 169 -10.11 -15.50 4.05
C ALA A 169 -10.11 -14.11 4.70
N LEU A 170 -9.10 -13.28 4.46
CA LEU A 170 -9.05 -11.91 4.98
C LEU A 170 -10.05 -10.96 4.32
N ARG A 171 -10.61 -11.33 3.15
CA ARG A 171 -11.68 -10.56 2.48
C ARG A 171 -12.89 -10.35 3.38
N GLU A 172 -13.23 -11.32 4.24
CA GLU A 172 -14.34 -11.23 5.18
C GLU A 172 -14.14 -10.17 6.29
N PHE A 173 -12.89 -9.73 6.49
CA PHE A 173 -12.54 -8.72 7.48
C PHE A 173 -12.35 -7.32 6.88
N GLN A 174 -12.56 -7.15 5.58
CA GLN A 174 -12.68 -5.84 4.97
C GLN A 174 -13.98 -5.19 5.45
N GLY A 175 -13.84 -4.02 6.05
CA GLY A 175 -14.95 -3.22 6.54
C GLY A 175 -15.41 -2.19 5.52
N GLU A 176 -16.45 -1.46 5.88
CA GLU A 176 -16.88 -0.30 5.13
C GLU A 176 -15.76 0.73 4.99
N ARG A 177 -15.76 1.47 3.90
CA ARG A 177 -14.75 2.49 3.57
C ARG A 177 -13.31 1.94 3.54
N GLY A 178 -13.10 0.67 3.18
CA GLY A 178 -11.78 0.06 3.06
C GLY A 178 -11.02 -0.12 4.39
N SER A 179 -11.71 -0.05 5.52
CA SER A 179 -11.10 -0.34 6.82
C SER A 179 -10.82 -1.84 6.97
N PHE A 180 -9.86 -2.19 7.83
CA PHE A 180 -9.65 -3.58 8.23
C PHE A 180 -10.21 -3.80 9.64
N ARG A 181 -11.14 -4.75 9.79
CA ARG A 181 -11.81 -5.05 11.06
C ARG A 181 -10.89 -5.89 11.97
N THR A 182 -9.82 -5.27 12.47
CA THR A 182 -8.77 -5.94 13.27
C THR A 182 -9.35 -6.68 14.48
N GLY A 183 -10.30 -6.09 15.21
CA GLY A 183 -10.91 -6.74 16.37
C GLY A 183 -11.69 -8.00 15.98
N ARG A 184 -12.43 -7.99 14.86
CA ARG A 184 -13.15 -9.15 14.35
C ARG A 184 -12.19 -10.24 13.88
N PHE A 185 -11.10 -9.87 13.21
CA PHE A 185 -10.03 -10.79 12.81
C PHE A 185 -9.36 -11.42 14.03
N ALA A 186 -9.02 -10.63 15.06
CA ALA A 186 -8.44 -11.13 16.30
C ALA A 186 -9.37 -12.14 17.01
N ALA A 187 -10.66 -11.81 17.14
CA ALA A 187 -11.65 -12.72 17.72
C ALA A 187 -11.81 -14.01 16.90
N TYR A 188 -11.84 -13.90 15.56
CA TYR A 188 -11.91 -15.05 14.66
C TYR A 188 -10.70 -15.98 14.85
N THR A 189 -9.49 -15.39 14.92
CA THR A 189 -8.23 -16.14 15.09
C THR A 189 -8.14 -16.76 16.49
N ALA A 190 -8.57 -16.04 17.54
CA ALA A 190 -8.47 -16.50 18.93
C ALA A 190 -9.18 -17.84 19.16
N VAL A 191 -10.34 -18.07 18.51
CA VAL A 191 -11.12 -19.30 18.65
C VAL A 191 -10.72 -20.40 17.65
N ARG A 192 -9.65 -20.18 16.84
CA ARG A 192 -9.20 -21.11 15.79
C ARG A 192 -7.69 -21.35 15.85
N PRO A 193 -7.22 -22.23 16.79
CA PRO A 193 -5.78 -22.46 17.00
C PRO A 193 -5.00 -22.86 15.74
N TRP A 194 -5.64 -23.54 14.79
CA TRP A 194 -5.05 -23.93 13.51
C TRP A 194 -4.71 -22.76 12.58
N THR A 195 -5.25 -21.56 12.83
CA THR A 195 -4.95 -20.36 12.07
C THR A 195 -3.78 -19.55 12.66
N TRP A 196 -3.34 -19.86 13.90
CA TRP A 196 -2.35 -19.07 14.63
C TRP A 196 -0.99 -19.01 13.91
N GLY A 197 -0.52 -20.15 13.39
CA GLY A 197 0.74 -20.20 12.66
C GLY A 197 0.76 -19.20 11.49
N LYS A 198 -0.28 -19.22 10.66
CA LYS A 198 -0.42 -18.30 9.52
C LYS A 198 -0.60 -16.85 9.96
N ALA A 199 -1.37 -16.58 11.01
CA ALA A 199 -1.57 -15.23 11.52
C ALA A 199 -0.27 -14.64 12.09
N ILE A 200 0.53 -15.44 12.80
CA ILE A 200 1.84 -15.03 13.33
C ILE A 200 2.83 -14.80 12.18
N GLU A 201 2.86 -15.68 11.19
CA GLU A 201 3.73 -15.56 10.02
C GLU A 201 3.43 -14.27 9.25
N LEU A 202 2.16 -14.01 8.93
CA LEU A 202 1.73 -12.77 8.29
C LEU A 202 2.06 -11.54 9.13
N GLY A 203 1.83 -11.60 10.44
CA GLY A 203 2.13 -10.51 11.35
C GLY A 203 3.63 -10.17 11.39
N ARG A 204 4.50 -11.19 11.46
CA ARG A 204 5.96 -11.01 11.43
C ARG A 204 6.44 -10.50 10.08
N GLY A 205 5.94 -11.06 8.99
CA GLY A 205 6.25 -10.62 7.63
C GLY A 205 5.88 -9.16 7.41
N SER A 206 4.65 -8.79 7.77
CA SER A 206 4.16 -7.41 7.69
C SER A 206 4.98 -6.45 8.55
N ALA A 207 5.29 -6.80 9.80
CA ALA A 207 6.08 -5.95 10.69
C ALA A 207 7.50 -5.71 10.14
N LYS A 208 8.14 -6.76 9.64
CA LYS A 208 9.46 -6.65 9.01
C LYS A 208 9.42 -5.77 7.75
N ALA A 209 8.40 -5.97 6.91
CA ALA A 209 8.20 -5.18 5.69
C ALA A 209 7.97 -3.70 6.01
N LEU A 210 7.14 -3.39 7.01
CA LEU A 210 6.87 -2.02 7.42
C LEU A 210 8.11 -1.32 7.99
N ALA A 211 8.89 -1.99 8.82
CA ALA A 211 10.14 -1.42 9.35
C ALA A 211 11.15 -1.11 8.23
N ALA A 212 11.30 -2.00 7.25
CA ALA A 212 12.15 -1.76 6.10
C ALA A 212 11.61 -0.62 5.21
N LEU A 213 10.29 -0.57 4.99
CA LEU A 213 9.60 0.45 4.19
C LEU A 213 9.76 1.84 4.79
N GLU A 214 9.65 1.96 6.11
CA GLU A 214 9.86 3.21 6.85
C GLU A 214 11.25 3.81 6.54
N GLY A 215 12.31 3.01 6.64
CA GLY A 215 13.67 3.48 6.34
C GLY A 215 13.83 4.00 4.91
N VAL A 216 13.23 3.31 3.92
CA VAL A 216 13.26 3.74 2.52
C VAL A 216 12.49 5.04 2.33
N LEU A 217 11.28 5.16 2.89
CA LEU A 217 10.45 6.35 2.76
C LEU A 217 11.06 7.58 3.45
N MET A 218 11.69 7.39 4.62
CA MET A 218 12.42 8.48 5.28
C MET A 218 13.57 9.00 4.41
N GLY A 219 14.30 8.10 3.74
CA GLY A 219 15.33 8.50 2.78
C GLY A 219 14.77 9.33 1.62
N VAL A 220 13.64 8.90 1.03
CA VAL A 220 12.98 9.62 -0.06
C VAL A 220 12.51 11.01 0.36
N VAL A 221 11.97 11.15 1.57
CA VAL A 221 11.54 12.46 2.11
C VAL A 221 12.74 13.37 2.39
N ALA A 222 13.86 12.84 2.86
CA ALA A 222 15.05 13.62 3.16
C ALA A 222 15.76 14.15 1.90
N GLU A 223 15.56 13.52 0.73
CA GLU A 223 16.14 13.92 -0.56
C GLU A 223 15.29 14.96 -1.33
N SER A 224 14.10 15.30 -0.84
CA SER A 224 13.12 16.18 -1.51
C SER A 224 13.14 17.61 -1.01
#